data_6e2504817a679611da159b23dc34f84c
#
_entry.id   6e2504817a679611da159b23dc34f84c
#
_cell.length_a   1.000
_cell.length_b   1.000
_cell.length_c   1.000
_cell.angle_alpha   90.00
_cell.angle_beta   90.00
_cell.angle_gamma   90.00
#
_symmetry.space_group_name_H-M   'P 1'
#
loop_
_entity.id
_entity.type
_entity.pdbx_description
1 polymer ?
#
loop_
_entity_poly.entity_id
_entity_poly.type
_entity_poly.pdbx_seq_one_letter_code
_entity_poly.pdbx_strand_id
1 'polypeptide(L)'
;MSSVVDMCRREKELTKEFVLNIDKWDTVDEFVKQIVSTGWKNIKFLNEEGIGLNDAVNTIPNDKGGIYVFVLQPEILPLIHRYILYIGRAKRNKSFSLRKRCQSYLTDDRIEIAYMRELWGKSLYFYYLPIDDDEIIENTTP
;
A
#
# COMPACT_ATOMS: atom_id res chain seq x y z
N MET A 1 20.05 -21.99 6.16
CA MET A 1 20.56 -20.73 6.75
C MET A 1 21.14 -19.87 5.64
N SER A 2 20.67 -18.65 5.47
CA SER A 2 21.21 -17.73 4.47
C SER A 2 22.61 -17.28 4.85
N SER A 3 23.51 -17.20 3.88
CA SER A 3 24.85 -16.62 4.10
C SER A 3 24.73 -15.10 4.39
N VAL A 4 25.78 -14.52 4.99
CA VAL A 4 25.83 -13.06 5.20
C VAL A 4 25.74 -12.31 3.87
N VAL A 5 26.30 -12.87 2.80
CA VAL A 5 26.24 -12.28 1.46
C VAL A 5 24.79 -12.26 0.95
N ASP A 6 24.03 -13.32 1.18
CA ASP A 6 22.63 -13.38 0.77
C ASP A 6 21.78 -12.39 1.55
N MET A 7 22.06 -12.21 2.84
CA MET A 7 21.39 -11.20 3.67
C MET A 7 21.67 -9.78 3.17
N CYS A 8 22.93 -9.46 2.88
CA CYS A 8 23.31 -8.16 2.32
C CYS A 8 22.67 -7.90 0.96
N ARG A 9 22.60 -8.94 0.12
CA ARG A 9 21.93 -8.84 -1.19
C ARG A 9 20.44 -8.55 -1.04
N ARG A 10 19.77 -9.23 -0.11
CA ARG A 10 18.34 -8.97 0.21
C ARG A 10 18.13 -7.55 0.69
N GLU A 11 18.93 -7.06 1.62
CA GLU A 11 18.85 -5.67 2.08
C GLU A 11 18.97 -4.69 0.91
N LYS A 12 19.93 -4.89 0.03
CA LYS A 12 20.14 -4.04 -1.14
C LYS A 12 18.94 -4.07 -2.10
N GLU A 13 18.38 -5.25 -2.35
CA GLU A 13 17.19 -5.42 -3.23
C GLU A 13 15.94 -4.77 -2.64
N LEU A 14 15.84 -4.72 -1.32
CA LEU A 14 14.70 -4.15 -0.61
C LEU A 14 14.86 -2.66 -0.31
N THR A 15 16.06 -2.12 -0.51
CA THR A 15 16.28 -0.67 -0.32
C THR A 15 15.61 0.12 -1.44
N LYS A 16 14.81 1.10 -1.05
CA LYS A 16 14.15 2.04 -1.97
C LYS A 16 14.59 3.45 -1.65
N GLU A 17 14.93 4.21 -2.66
CA GLU A 17 15.17 5.65 -2.54
C GLU A 17 13.90 6.42 -2.90
N PHE A 18 13.58 7.40 -2.09
CA PHE A 18 12.48 8.31 -2.32
C PHE A 18 12.99 9.73 -2.43
N VAL A 19 12.58 10.43 -3.47
CA VAL A 19 12.80 11.86 -3.58
C VAL A 19 11.48 12.56 -3.31
N LEU A 20 11.43 13.31 -2.21
CA LEU A 20 10.31 14.17 -1.88
C LEU A 20 10.43 15.46 -2.68
N ASN A 21 9.62 15.61 -3.70
CA ASN A 21 9.55 16.83 -4.48
C ASN A 21 8.34 17.66 -4.02
N ILE A 22 8.58 18.51 -3.02
CA ILE A 22 7.53 19.33 -2.41
C ILE A 22 6.98 20.35 -3.43
N ASP A 23 7.81 20.83 -4.32
CA ASP A 23 7.40 21.83 -5.32
C ASP A 23 6.30 21.31 -6.27
N LYS A 24 6.30 20.02 -6.56
CA LYS A 24 5.25 19.41 -7.37
C LYS A 24 3.87 19.46 -6.71
N TRP A 25 3.82 19.51 -5.39
CA TRP A 25 2.56 19.59 -4.66
C TRP A 25 1.82 20.89 -4.97
N ASP A 26 2.53 21.96 -5.16
CA ASP A 26 1.93 23.27 -5.48
C ASP A 26 1.24 23.30 -6.85
N THR A 27 1.62 22.40 -7.75
CA THR A 27 1.02 22.29 -9.08
C THR A 27 -0.20 21.38 -9.12
N VAL A 28 -0.52 20.70 -8.04
CA VAL A 28 -1.66 19.78 -7.96
C VAL A 28 -2.95 20.59 -7.77
N ASP A 29 -4.02 20.17 -8.43
CA ASP A 29 -5.34 20.77 -8.30
C ASP A 29 -5.82 20.76 -6.83
N GLU A 30 -6.44 21.85 -6.39
CA GLU A 30 -6.92 22.00 -5.02
C GLU A 30 -7.94 20.92 -4.61
N PHE A 31 -8.79 20.50 -5.54
CA PHE A 31 -9.74 19.41 -5.30
C PHE A 31 -9.03 18.09 -5.00
N VAL A 32 -7.99 17.79 -5.75
CA VAL A 32 -7.15 16.61 -5.53
C VAL A 32 -6.43 16.71 -4.17
N LYS A 33 -5.89 17.89 -3.83
CA LYS A 33 -5.27 18.11 -2.51
C LYS A 33 -6.24 17.82 -1.36
N GLN A 34 -7.48 18.26 -1.49
CA GLN A 34 -8.51 17.99 -0.48
C GLN A 34 -8.79 16.49 -0.34
N ILE A 35 -8.93 15.79 -1.47
CA ILE A 35 -9.19 14.35 -1.47
C ILE A 35 -8.05 13.58 -0.81
N VAL A 36 -6.80 13.84 -1.17
CA VAL A 36 -5.66 13.11 -0.63
C VAL A 36 -5.29 13.51 0.79
N SER A 37 -5.76 14.64 1.27
CA SER A 37 -5.50 15.11 2.64
C SER A 37 -6.45 14.50 3.67
N THR A 38 -7.58 13.95 3.22
CA THR A 38 -8.63 13.44 4.09
C THR A 38 -9.19 12.11 3.59
N GLY A 39 -9.90 11.41 4.44
CA GLY A 39 -10.64 10.22 4.04
C GLY A 39 -9.83 8.94 3.92
N TRP A 40 -8.54 8.96 4.26
CA TRP A 40 -7.73 7.75 4.31
C TRP A 40 -8.20 6.82 5.41
N LYS A 41 -8.34 5.55 5.05
CA LYS A 41 -8.62 4.46 5.98
C LYS A 41 -7.48 3.46 5.91
N ASN A 42 -7.35 2.64 6.93
CA ASN A 42 -6.32 1.60 6.94
C ASN A 42 -6.82 0.34 7.63
N ILE A 43 -6.25 -0.76 7.21
CA ILE A 43 -6.43 -2.06 7.85
C ILE A 43 -5.09 -2.77 7.92
N LYS A 44 -4.96 -3.69 8.86
CA LYS A 44 -3.83 -4.62 8.86
C LYS A 44 -4.04 -5.62 7.72
N PHE A 45 -2.99 -5.91 6.95
CA PHE A 45 -3.11 -6.73 5.75
C PHE A 45 -3.27 -8.21 6.06
N LEU A 46 -2.39 -8.77 6.89
CA LEU A 46 -2.42 -10.17 7.23
C LEU A 46 -3.13 -10.43 8.57
N ASN A 47 -3.63 -11.65 8.73
CA ASN A 47 -4.16 -12.12 10.00
C ASN A 47 -3.05 -12.30 11.05
N GLU A 48 -3.43 -12.64 12.28
CA GLU A 48 -2.46 -12.82 13.37
C GLU A 48 -1.46 -13.94 13.11
N GLU A 49 -1.85 -14.96 12.37
CA GLU A 49 -0.99 -16.08 11.99
C GLU A 49 0.01 -15.68 10.89
N GLY A 50 -0.25 -14.61 10.16
CA GLY A 50 0.61 -14.11 9.08
C GLY A 50 0.56 -14.92 7.79
N ILE A 51 -0.41 -15.80 7.62
CA ILE A 51 -0.55 -16.69 6.46
C ILE A 51 -1.74 -16.38 5.56
N GLY A 52 -2.68 -15.59 6.05
CA GLY A 52 -3.88 -15.22 5.30
C GLY A 52 -4.25 -13.76 5.52
N LEU A 53 -5.28 -13.32 4.82
CA LEU A 53 -5.79 -11.96 4.93
C LEU A 53 -6.44 -11.71 6.30
N ASN A 54 -6.26 -10.51 6.81
CA ASN A 54 -7.02 -10.03 7.96
C ASN A 54 -8.51 -9.90 7.59
N ASP A 55 -9.39 -10.25 8.51
CA ASP A 55 -10.85 -10.15 8.28
C ASP A 55 -11.30 -8.72 7.97
N ALA A 56 -10.55 -7.72 8.43
CA ALA A 56 -10.81 -6.32 8.14
C ALA A 56 -10.75 -5.98 6.64
N VAL A 57 -10.13 -6.81 5.81
CA VAL A 57 -10.15 -6.66 4.34
C VAL A 57 -11.59 -6.62 3.82
N ASN A 58 -12.51 -7.30 4.47
CA ASN A 58 -13.93 -7.31 4.09
C ASN A 58 -14.62 -5.96 4.32
N THR A 59 -14.02 -5.05 5.08
CA THR A 59 -14.53 -3.69 5.27
C THR A 59 -14.12 -2.73 4.16
N ILE A 60 -13.18 -3.11 3.31
CA ILE A 60 -12.78 -2.31 2.15
C ILE A 60 -13.91 -2.32 1.12
N PRO A 61 -14.28 -1.15 0.54
CA PRO A 61 -15.32 -1.11 -0.47
C PRO A 61 -15.03 -2.04 -1.66
N ASN A 62 -16.03 -2.83 -2.04
CA ASN A 62 -15.93 -3.74 -3.18
C ASN A 62 -16.54 -3.14 -4.47
N ASP A 63 -17.15 -1.98 -4.34
CA ASP A 63 -17.85 -1.24 -5.41
C ASP A 63 -17.15 0.06 -5.80
N LYS A 64 -15.97 0.34 -5.23
CA LYS A 64 -15.21 1.56 -5.46
C LYS A 64 -13.77 1.27 -5.85
N GLY A 65 -13.24 2.12 -6.73
CA GLY A 65 -11.81 2.24 -6.96
C GLY A 65 -11.18 3.24 -6.00
N GLY A 66 -9.93 3.54 -6.21
CA GLY A 66 -9.20 4.52 -5.41
C GLY A 66 -7.70 4.33 -5.46
N ILE A 67 -7.04 5.01 -4.54
CA ILE A 67 -5.60 4.93 -4.34
C ILE A 67 -5.36 4.07 -3.10
N TYR A 68 -4.30 3.31 -3.11
CA TYR A 68 -3.88 2.55 -1.95
C TYR A 68 -2.37 2.59 -1.78
N VAL A 69 -1.95 2.37 -0.54
CA VAL A 69 -0.54 2.40 -0.16
C VAL A 69 -0.30 1.25 0.82
N PHE A 70 0.70 0.43 0.54
CA PHE A 70 1.21 -0.49 1.54
C PHE A 70 2.22 0.21 2.41
N VAL A 71 2.00 0.16 3.71
CA VAL A 71 2.81 0.83 4.72
C VAL A 71 3.37 -0.19 5.69
N LEU A 72 4.66 -0.18 5.85
CA LEU A 72 5.32 -0.86 6.96
C LEU A 72 5.13 -0.01 8.21
N GLN A 73 4.43 -0.56 9.18
CA GLN A 73 4.13 0.12 10.44
C GLN A 73 4.40 -0.83 11.60
N PRO A 74 5.68 -1.03 11.96
CA PRO A 74 6.01 -1.78 13.16
C PRO A 74 5.57 -0.95 14.37
N GLU A 75 4.77 -1.52 15.24
CA GLU A 75 4.19 -0.84 16.39
C GLU A 75 5.16 -0.79 17.59
N ILE A 76 6.42 -0.51 17.32
CA ILE A 76 7.44 -0.38 18.37
C ILE A 76 7.27 0.95 19.10
N LEU A 77 7.10 2.02 18.35
CA LEU A 77 6.78 3.35 18.85
C LEU A 77 5.65 3.95 18.03
N PRO A 78 4.53 4.33 18.65
CA PRO A 78 3.39 4.87 17.91
C PRO A 78 3.79 6.09 17.06
N LEU A 79 3.37 6.11 15.80
CA LEU A 79 3.53 7.21 14.86
C LEU A 79 4.95 7.48 14.34
N ILE A 80 5.98 6.79 14.84
CA ILE A 80 7.36 7.13 14.50
C ILE A 80 7.89 6.33 13.32
N HIS A 81 7.50 5.05 13.18
CA HIS A 81 8.00 4.18 12.14
C HIS A 81 6.90 3.83 11.14
N ARG A 82 6.78 4.66 10.10
CA ARG A 82 5.90 4.40 8.97
C ARG A 82 6.68 4.56 7.67
N TYR A 83 6.76 3.48 6.90
CA TYR A 83 7.48 3.46 5.64
C TYR A 83 6.54 3.04 4.53
N ILE A 84 6.47 3.84 3.48
CA ILE A 84 5.72 3.47 2.28
C ILE A 84 6.53 2.43 1.52
N LEU A 85 5.92 1.28 1.27
CA LEU A 85 6.55 0.20 0.52
C LEU A 85 6.05 0.12 -0.92
N TYR A 86 4.78 0.45 -1.14
CA TYR A 86 4.18 0.36 -2.45
C TYR A 86 2.98 1.31 -2.56
N ILE A 87 2.86 1.97 -3.70
CA ILE A 87 1.71 2.83 -4.01
C ILE A 87 1.04 2.29 -5.27
N GLY A 88 -0.27 2.18 -5.25
CA GLY A 88 -1.03 1.71 -6.38
C GLY A 88 -2.38 2.38 -6.52
N ARG A 89 -3.04 2.03 -7.60
CA ARG A 89 -4.40 2.48 -7.87
C ARG A 89 -5.28 1.31 -8.27
N ALA A 90 -6.55 1.40 -7.94
CA ALA A 90 -7.57 0.47 -8.38
C ALA A 90 -8.66 1.25 -9.12
N LYS A 91 -8.84 0.96 -10.38
CA LYS A 91 -9.99 1.44 -11.14
C LYS A 91 -11.18 0.53 -10.87
N ARG A 92 -12.36 1.13 -10.72
CA ARG A 92 -13.57 0.34 -10.62
C ARG A 92 -13.93 -0.24 -11.98
N ASN A 93 -13.96 -1.56 -12.07
CA ASN A 93 -14.53 -2.27 -13.21
C ASN A 93 -15.09 -3.61 -12.73
N LYS A 94 -15.61 -4.43 -13.66
CA LYS A 94 -16.21 -5.74 -13.33
C LYS A 94 -15.24 -6.69 -12.61
N SER A 95 -13.94 -6.51 -12.83
CA SER A 95 -12.90 -7.41 -12.32
C SER A 95 -12.11 -6.84 -11.15
N PHE A 96 -12.14 -5.53 -10.93
CA PHE A 96 -11.29 -4.87 -9.94
C PHE A 96 -12.06 -3.82 -9.12
N SER A 97 -11.70 -3.78 -7.87
CA SER A 97 -12.10 -2.79 -6.88
C SER A 97 -10.96 -2.65 -5.87
N LEU A 98 -11.04 -1.72 -4.95
CA LEU A 98 -10.07 -1.60 -3.85
C LEU A 98 -9.92 -2.92 -3.08
N ARG A 99 -11.04 -3.55 -2.72
CA ARG A 99 -11.03 -4.83 -1.99
C ARG A 99 -10.36 -5.93 -2.80
N LYS A 100 -10.77 -6.12 -4.04
CA LYS A 100 -10.20 -7.16 -4.91
C LYS A 100 -8.72 -6.93 -5.16
N ARG A 101 -8.32 -5.67 -5.29
CA ARG A 101 -6.91 -5.31 -5.46
C ARG A 101 -6.10 -5.66 -4.21
N CYS A 102 -6.61 -5.31 -3.04
CA CYS A 102 -5.98 -5.70 -1.78
C CYS A 102 -5.82 -7.23 -1.68
N GLN A 103 -6.87 -7.97 -1.95
CA GLN A 103 -6.87 -9.43 -1.90
C GLN A 103 -5.86 -10.04 -2.89
N SER A 104 -5.68 -9.45 -4.05
CA SER A 104 -4.77 -9.97 -5.08
C SER A 104 -3.31 -9.99 -4.64
N TYR A 105 -2.91 -9.16 -3.69
CA TYR A 105 -1.54 -9.10 -3.20
C TYR A 105 -1.16 -10.26 -2.29
N LEU A 106 -2.13 -11.03 -1.80
CA LEU A 106 -1.83 -12.22 -0.98
C LEU A 106 -1.08 -13.30 -1.77
N THR A 107 -1.41 -13.43 -3.05
CA THR A 107 -0.85 -14.46 -3.94
C THR A 107 0.00 -13.89 -5.07
N ASP A 108 0.28 -12.58 -5.04
CA ASP A 108 1.12 -11.93 -6.04
C ASP A 108 2.57 -12.41 -5.89
N ASP A 109 3.11 -12.98 -6.95
CA ASP A 109 4.43 -13.61 -6.98
C ASP A 109 5.54 -12.69 -7.50
N ARG A 110 5.24 -11.44 -7.82
CA ARG A 110 6.28 -10.45 -8.12
C ARG A 110 7.24 -10.36 -6.95
N ILE A 111 8.54 -10.33 -7.26
CA ILE A 111 9.58 -10.47 -6.24
C ILE A 111 9.48 -9.43 -5.13
N GLU A 112 9.22 -8.17 -5.48
CA GLU A 112 9.07 -7.09 -4.51
C GLU A 112 7.85 -7.26 -3.60
N ILE A 113 6.75 -7.82 -4.12
CA ILE A 113 5.54 -8.06 -3.36
C ILE A 113 5.70 -9.29 -2.46
N ALA A 114 6.29 -10.35 -2.97
CA ALA A 114 6.58 -11.55 -2.18
C ALA A 114 7.50 -11.23 -0.99
N TYR A 115 8.55 -10.45 -1.20
CA TYR A 115 9.44 -10.01 -0.13
C TYR A 115 8.73 -9.14 0.89
N MET A 116 7.87 -8.24 0.44
CA MET A 116 7.06 -7.41 1.33
C MET A 116 6.21 -8.26 2.29
N ARG A 117 5.55 -9.29 1.76
CA ARG A 117 4.75 -10.19 2.59
C ARG A 117 5.59 -11.03 3.55
N GLU A 118 6.67 -11.63 3.05
CA GLU A 118 7.47 -12.57 3.84
C GLU A 118 8.26 -11.89 4.95
N LEU A 119 8.85 -10.74 4.66
CA LEU A 119 9.75 -10.07 5.60
C LEU A 119 8.99 -9.18 6.59
N TRP A 120 7.93 -8.53 6.14
CA TRP A 120 7.24 -7.50 6.92
C TRP A 120 5.75 -7.72 7.08
N GLY A 121 5.25 -8.91 6.69
CA GLY A 121 3.82 -9.18 6.63
C GLY A 121 3.06 -8.87 7.91
N LYS A 122 3.65 -9.18 9.07
CA LYS A 122 3.02 -8.93 10.37
C LYS A 122 2.88 -7.44 10.73
N SER A 123 3.69 -6.59 10.11
CA SER A 123 3.66 -5.14 10.33
C SER A 123 3.17 -4.37 9.11
N LEU A 124 2.56 -5.07 8.17
CA LEU A 124 2.10 -4.52 6.90
C LEU A 124 0.65 -4.05 7.01
N TYR A 125 0.42 -2.79 6.66
CA TYR A 125 -0.90 -2.16 6.64
C TYR A 125 -1.25 -1.73 5.23
N PHE A 126 -2.52 -1.84 4.90
CA PHE A 126 -3.09 -1.37 3.66
C PHE A 126 -3.89 -0.10 3.93
N TYR A 127 -3.34 1.03 3.49
CA TYR A 127 -4.00 2.32 3.53
C TYR A 127 -4.72 2.54 2.21
N TYR A 128 -5.95 2.99 2.24
CA TYR A 128 -6.74 3.21 1.05
C TYR A 128 -7.59 4.45 1.13
N LEU A 129 -7.78 5.07 -0.03
CA LEU A 129 -8.63 6.24 -0.21
C LEU A 129 -9.64 5.93 -1.33
N PRO A 130 -10.91 5.66 -0.99
CA PRO A 130 -11.93 5.42 -2.01
C PRO A 130 -12.18 6.68 -2.83
N ILE A 131 -12.21 6.54 -4.15
CA ILE A 131 -12.48 7.61 -5.10
C ILE A 131 -13.42 7.06 -6.16
N ASP A 132 -14.52 7.78 -6.41
CA ASP A 132 -15.54 7.34 -7.37
C ASP A 132 -15.22 7.69 -8.82
N ASP A 133 -14.31 8.64 -9.06
CA ASP A 133 -13.95 9.16 -10.37
C ASP A 133 -12.59 8.60 -10.82
N ASP A 134 -12.58 7.79 -11.88
CA ASP A 134 -11.37 7.18 -12.43
C ASP A 134 -10.36 8.21 -12.95
N GLU A 135 -10.82 9.35 -13.45
CA GLU A 135 -9.95 10.43 -13.91
C GLU A 135 -9.18 11.04 -12.75
N ILE A 136 -9.85 11.24 -11.62
CA ILE A 136 -9.20 11.71 -10.39
C ILE A 136 -8.17 10.69 -9.90
N ILE A 137 -8.49 9.39 -9.95
CA ILE A 137 -7.58 8.31 -9.57
C ILE A 137 -6.31 8.36 -10.42
N GLU A 138 -6.42 8.56 -11.72
CA GLU A 138 -5.26 8.66 -12.61
C GLU A 138 -4.38 9.88 -12.30
N ASN A 139 -4.99 11.01 -12.02
CA ASN A 139 -4.27 12.26 -11.75
C ASN A 139 -3.63 12.33 -10.37
N THR A 140 -4.09 11.51 -9.43
CA THR A 140 -3.58 11.46 -8.05
C THR A 140 -2.47 10.45 -7.84
N THR A 141 -2.32 9.50 -8.75
CA THR A 141 -1.27 8.47 -8.63
C THR A 141 0.04 9.01 -9.20
N PRO A 142 1.16 8.88 -8.48
CA PRO A 142 2.47 9.29 -8.98
C PRO A 142 2.95 8.47 -10.15
#